data_8bcc3b6eeda2db172ad01dec32a86c05
#
_entry.id   8bcc3b6eeda2db172ad01dec32a86c05
#
_cell.length_a   1.000
_cell.length_b   1.000
_cell.length_c   1.000
_cell.angle_alpha   90.00
_cell.angle_beta   90.00
_cell.angle_gamma   90.00
#
_symmetry.space_group_name_H-M   'P 1'
#
loop_
_entity.id
_entity.type
_entity.pdbx_description
1 polymer ?
#
loop_
_entity_poly.entity_id
_entity_poly.type
_entity_poly.pdbx_seq_one_letter_code
_entity_poly.pdbx_strand_id
1 'polypeptide(L)'
;VLRVTLVGLWLLAPPVLVYLILRDPDFDMGHVIGTDIPIFLAYAVLGSALLLWLTRPSTGEIGRIVAAMVLVAGFATFLTPMRMVLRLDMLLLAAFALAAPTFAGGSRSRNRYTGAWLLALGVMSWLITSVNTASTVKVPGGFFIGGIAITFMVAIFTIVLSVPLGIALALARTSTMPIFRLLATWFIEFVRGIPLITILIFFSIMVPLFLPRGMHLGEVAAVVIGYTLFSAAYMAENIRGGLQSVTRGQHEAAEAVGMTTAQKTVFIVLPQALRVAIPPLVGHCIGVFKETSLLAIIGVFDLLYIARYVIPGQTEFMGSARESLLFIVPIYWIFCYTISKASQRIEQRTGLGER
;
A
#
# COMPACT_ATOMS: atom_id res chain seq x y z
N VAL A 1 8.21 4.19 16.21
CA VAL A 1 6.78 4.18 15.88
C VAL A 1 6.61 4.25 14.36
N LEU A 2 7.13 5.28 13.66
CA LEU A 2 6.95 5.47 12.21
C LEU A 2 7.40 4.25 11.37
N ARG A 3 8.54 3.62 11.69
CA ARG A 3 9.02 2.42 10.98
C ARG A 3 8.08 1.22 11.13
N VAL A 4 7.51 1.03 12.32
CA VAL A 4 6.57 -0.06 12.59
C VAL A 4 5.24 0.20 11.89
N THR A 5 4.78 1.46 11.87
CA THR A 5 3.54 1.84 11.19
C THR A 5 3.66 1.67 9.67
N LEU A 6 4.78 2.08 9.07
CA LEU A 6 5.03 1.92 7.63
C LEU A 6 5.13 0.44 7.23
N VAL A 7 5.84 -0.37 8.01
CA VAL A 7 5.92 -1.83 7.78
C VAL A 7 4.56 -2.49 7.96
N GLY A 8 3.78 -2.07 8.97
CA GLY A 8 2.42 -2.56 9.18
C GLY A 8 1.49 -2.22 8.01
N LEU A 9 1.50 -0.97 7.53
CA LEU A 9 0.73 -0.55 6.35
C LEU A 9 1.19 -1.32 5.09
N TRP A 10 2.46 -1.58 4.94
CA TRP A 10 3.03 -2.34 3.84
C TRP A 10 2.61 -3.82 3.84
N LEU A 11 2.53 -4.43 5.01
CA LEU A 11 2.06 -5.80 5.16
C LEU A 11 0.55 -5.92 4.97
N LEU A 12 -0.21 -4.83 5.23
CA LEU A 12 -1.66 -4.76 5.05
C LEU A 12 -2.09 -4.52 3.60
N ALA A 13 -1.32 -3.74 2.84
CA ALA A 13 -1.72 -3.33 1.49
C ALA A 13 -1.93 -4.52 0.53
N PRO A 14 -1.02 -5.53 0.42
CA PRO A 14 -1.22 -6.66 -0.47
C PRO A 14 -2.46 -7.50 -0.14
N PRO A 15 -2.74 -7.91 1.11
CA PRO A 15 -3.94 -8.64 1.46
C PRO A 15 -5.24 -7.89 1.12
N VAL A 16 -5.29 -6.58 1.43
CA VAL A 16 -6.47 -5.77 1.10
C VAL A 16 -6.66 -5.63 -0.41
N LEU A 17 -5.56 -5.50 -1.16
CA LEU A 17 -5.61 -5.41 -2.63
C LEU A 17 -6.07 -6.74 -3.24
N VAL A 18 -5.56 -7.86 -2.75
CA VAL A 18 -6.03 -9.21 -3.16
C VAL A 18 -7.51 -9.38 -2.85
N TYR A 19 -7.97 -8.89 -1.69
CA TYR A 19 -9.38 -8.94 -1.34
C TYR A 19 -10.25 -8.06 -2.27
N LEU A 20 -9.83 -6.83 -2.56
CA LEU A 20 -10.53 -5.96 -3.50
C LEU A 20 -10.60 -6.55 -4.91
N ILE A 21 -9.58 -7.33 -5.31
CA ILE A 21 -9.53 -8.05 -6.59
C ILE A 21 -10.46 -9.28 -6.60
N LEU A 22 -10.48 -10.02 -5.49
CA LEU A 22 -11.17 -11.31 -5.38
C LEU A 22 -12.45 -11.21 -4.54
N ARG A 23 -13.17 -10.10 -4.62
CA ARG A 23 -14.39 -9.82 -3.83
C ARG A 23 -15.24 -11.07 -3.61
N ASP A 24 -15.51 -11.38 -2.34
CA ASP A 24 -16.40 -12.48 -1.96
C ASP A 24 -17.87 -12.06 -2.16
N PRO A 25 -18.61 -12.65 -3.11
CA PRO A 25 -20.00 -12.29 -3.37
C PRO A 25 -20.97 -12.79 -2.29
N ASP A 26 -20.55 -13.75 -1.46
CA ASP A 26 -21.41 -14.43 -0.49
C ASP A 26 -21.24 -13.91 0.95
N PHE A 27 -20.99 -12.62 1.12
CA PHE A 27 -20.81 -12.03 2.46
C PHE A 27 -22.12 -12.04 3.26
N ASP A 28 -22.16 -12.85 4.32
CA ASP A 28 -23.28 -12.94 5.27
C ASP A 28 -22.84 -12.55 6.69
N MET A 29 -23.50 -11.52 7.26
CA MET A 29 -23.20 -11.00 8.61
C MET A 29 -23.50 -12.02 9.71
N GLY A 30 -24.53 -12.84 9.56
CA GLY A 30 -24.86 -13.88 10.53
C GLY A 30 -23.78 -14.93 10.65
N HIS A 31 -23.21 -15.32 9.52
CA HIS A 31 -22.08 -16.24 9.46
C HIS A 31 -20.78 -15.62 9.99
N VAL A 32 -20.56 -14.33 9.75
CA VAL A 32 -19.40 -13.60 10.29
C VAL A 32 -19.38 -13.67 11.81
N ILE A 33 -20.50 -13.38 12.46
CA ILE A 33 -20.61 -13.40 13.93
C ILE A 33 -20.48 -14.82 14.48
N GLY A 34 -21.10 -15.82 13.84
CA GLY A 34 -21.13 -17.19 14.35
C GLY A 34 -19.88 -18.01 14.06
N THR A 35 -19.18 -17.71 12.98
CA THR A 35 -18.04 -18.53 12.50
C THR A 35 -16.77 -17.74 12.39
N ASP A 36 -16.78 -16.56 11.74
CA ASP A 36 -15.55 -15.84 11.43
C ASP A 36 -14.94 -15.18 12.66
N ILE A 37 -15.75 -14.64 13.58
CA ILE A 37 -15.23 -14.06 14.85
C ILE A 37 -14.51 -15.08 15.71
N PRO A 38 -15.06 -16.28 15.99
CA PRO A 38 -14.32 -17.30 16.72
C PRO A 38 -13.01 -17.70 16.05
N ILE A 39 -12.99 -17.85 14.72
CA ILE A 39 -11.78 -18.16 13.96
C ILE A 39 -10.79 -16.99 14.02
N PHE A 40 -11.27 -15.75 13.87
CA PHE A 40 -10.46 -14.55 14.03
C PHE A 40 -9.79 -14.48 15.41
N LEU A 41 -10.52 -14.79 16.48
CA LEU A 41 -9.96 -14.85 17.82
C LEU A 41 -8.92 -15.98 17.96
N ALA A 42 -9.15 -17.12 17.33
CA ALA A 42 -8.16 -18.19 17.27
C ALA A 42 -6.87 -17.74 16.54
N TYR A 43 -6.98 -17.05 15.40
CA TYR A 43 -5.83 -16.44 14.73
C TYR A 43 -5.13 -15.41 15.62
N ALA A 44 -5.88 -14.57 16.34
CA ALA A 44 -5.30 -13.59 17.24
C ALA A 44 -4.48 -14.24 18.36
N VAL A 45 -4.99 -15.28 18.99
CA VAL A 45 -4.32 -15.98 20.09
C VAL A 45 -3.16 -16.84 19.58
N LEU A 46 -3.41 -17.75 18.64
CA LEU A 46 -2.41 -18.67 18.12
C LEU A 46 -1.31 -17.95 17.35
N GLY A 47 -1.69 -16.95 16.54
CA GLY A 47 -0.74 -16.12 15.81
C GLY A 47 0.13 -15.27 16.74
N SER A 48 -0.43 -14.71 17.81
CA SER A 48 0.37 -14.00 18.83
C SER A 48 1.38 -14.92 19.50
N ALA A 49 0.98 -16.13 19.86
CA ALA A 49 1.87 -17.12 20.46
C ALA A 49 3.00 -17.52 19.48
N LEU A 50 2.65 -17.76 18.22
CA LEU A 50 3.61 -18.08 17.17
C LEU A 50 4.61 -16.94 16.95
N LEU A 51 4.14 -15.69 16.81
CA LEU A 51 5.01 -14.53 16.58
C LEU A 51 5.89 -14.21 17.79
N LEU A 52 5.39 -14.37 19.02
CA LEU A 52 6.17 -14.26 20.24
C LEU A 52 7.26 -15.34 20.32
N TRP A 53 7.00 -16.51 19.76
CA TRP A 53 7.99 -17.57 19.68
C TRP A 53 9.01 -17.29 18.58
N LEU A 54 8.57 -16.96 17.35
CA LEU A 54 9.43 -16.66 16.18
C LEU A 54 10.37 -15.48 16.42
N THR A 55 9.97 -14.51 17.22
CA THR A 55 10.81 -13.36 17.58
C THR A 55 11.83 -13.65 18.69
N ARG A 56 11.94 -14.89 19.19
CA ARG A 56 13.01 -15.28 20.14
C ARG A 56 14.33 -15.48 19.39
N PRO A 57 15.46 -14.99 19.93
CA PRO A 57 16.77 -15.22 19.31
C PRO A 57 17.17 -16.70 19.21
N SER A 58 16.58 -17.55 20.06
CA SER A 58 16.88 -18.99 20.11
C SER A 58 16.24 -19.83 18.99
N THR A 59 15.33 -19.28 18.20
CA THR A 59 14.60 -20.05 17.17
C THR A 59 15.42 -20.34 15.92
N GLY A 60 16.40 -19.48 15.59
CA GLY A 60 17.38 -19.70 14.52
C GLY A 60 16.79 -20.17 13.19
N GLU A 61 17.32 -21.26 12.64
CA GLU A 61 16.86 -21.85 11.36
C GLU A 61 15.48 -22.48 11.46
N ILE A 62 15.13 -23.09 12.61
CA ILE A 62 13.82 -23.70 12.83
C ILE A 62 12.72 -22.64 12.68
N GLY A 63 12.95 -21.42 13.18
CA GLY A 63 12.01 -20.32 13.03
C GLY A 63 11.78 -19.95 11.56
N ARG A 64 12.82 -19.96 10.71
CA ARG A 64 12.69 -19.71 9.27
C ARG A 64 11.88 -20.80 8.56
N ILE A 65 12.12 -22.05 8.88
CA ILE A 65 11.37 -23.19 8.32
C ILE A 65 9.89 -23.09 8.70
N VAL A 66 9.59 -22.82 9.98
CA VAL A 66 8.19 -22.65 10.42
C VAL A 66 7.53 -21.45 9.73
N ALA A 67 8.21 -20.33 9.60
CA ALA A 67 7.68 -19.18 8.88
C ALA A 67 7.39 -19.49 7.39
N ALA A 68 8.27 -20.26 6.74
CA ALA A 68 8.04 -20.72 5.38
C ALA A 68 6.85 -21.69 5.27
N MET A 69 6.68 -22.60 6.26
CA MET A 69 5.52 -23.49 6.30
C MET A 69 4.21 -22.70 6.48
N VAL A 70 4.20 -21.68 7.32
CA VAL A 70 3.03 -20.79 7.49
C VAL A 70 2.70 -20.06 6.20
N LEU A 71 3.72 -19.63 5.42
CA LEU A 71 3.51 -19.03 4.11
C LEU A 71 2.88 -20.01 3.11
N VAL A 72 3.42 -21.23 3.04
CA VAL A 72 2.87 -22.29 2.16
C VAL A 72 1.43 -22.62 2.59
N ALA A 73 1.17 -22.75 3.90
CA ALA A 73 -0.17 -22.94 4.42
C ALA A 73 -1.11 -21.78 4.04
N GLY A 74 -0.63 -20.53 4.12
CA GLY A 74 -1.38 -19.35 3.69
C GLY A 74 -1.81 -19.43 2.23
N PHE A 75 -0.93 -19.80 1.33
CA PHE A 75 -1.28 -20.01 -0.09
C PHE A 75 -2.16 -21.25 -0.31
N ALA A 76 -1.95 -22.33 0.45
CA ALA A 76 -2.78 -23.53 0.35
C ALA A 76 -4.25 -23.27 0.74
N THR A 77 -4.53 -22.24 1.55
CA THR A 77 -5.92 -21.84 1.87
C THR A 77 -6.73 -21.44 0.63
N PHE A 78 -6.07 -20.98 -0.45
CA PHE A 78 -6.75 -20.66 -1.72
C PHE A 78 -7.27 -21.88 -2.46
N LEU A 79 -6.75 -23.06 -2.14
CA LEU A 79 -7.21 -24.35 -2.67
C LEU A 79 -8.38 -24.94 -1.86
N THR A 80 -8.73 -24.33 -0.74
CA THR A 80 -9.79 -24.78 0.17
C THR A 80 -11.03 -23.91 0.04
N PRO A 81 -12.24 -24.39 0.38
CA PRO A 81 -13.46 -23.58 0.37
C PRO A 81 -13.58 -22.64 1.58
N MET A 82 -12.46 -22.03 1.99
CA MET A 82 -12.46 -21.05 3.09
C MET A 82 -12.91 -19.69 2.61
N ARG A 83 -13.51 -18.90 3.51
CA ARG A 83 -13.88 -17.50 3.22
C ARG A 83 -12.64 -16.65 2.98
N MET A 84 -12.78 -15.66 2.11
CA MET A 84 -11.68 -14.78 1.71
C MET A 84 -11.06 -14.04 2.91
N VAL A 85 -11.87 -13.61 3.88
CA VAL A 85 -11.39 -12.96 5.12
C VAL A 85 -10.34 -13.83 5.82
N LEU A 86 -10.66 -15.11 6.03
CA LEU A 86 -9.77 -16.06 6.72
C LEU A 86 -8.49 -16.36 5.94
N ARG A 87 -8.58 -16.40 4.60
CA ARG A 87 -7.41 -16.54 3.73
C ARG A 87 -6.47 -15.34 3.87
N LEU A 88 -7.04 -14.13 3.92
CA LEU A 88 -6.27 -12.90 4.07
C LEU A 88 -5.65 -12.79 5.47
N ASP A 89 -6.36 -13.21 6.52
CA ASP A 89 -5.83 -13.28 7.88
C ASP A 89 -4.64 -14.23 7.97
N MET A 90 -4.73 -15.37 7.27
CA MET A 90 -3.62 -16.34 7.22
C MET A 90 -2.42 -15.82 6.42
N LEU A 91 -2.65 -15.12 5.30
CA LEU A 91 -1.57 -14.46 4.55
C LEU A 91 -0.92 -13.33 5.35
N LEU A 92 -1.71 -12.57 6.10
CA LEU A 92 -1.19 -11.54 7.00
C LEU A 92 -0.30 -12.15 8.07
N LEU A 93 -0.74 -13.26 8.70
CA LEU A 93 0.07 -14.00 9.68
C LEU A 93 1.37 -14.51 9.04
N ALA A 94 1.30 -15.04 7.82
CA ALA A 94 2.47 -15.51 7.09
C ALA A 94 3.48 -14.38 6.81
N ALA A 95 3.01 -13.21 6.39
CA ALA A 95 3.85 -12.04 6.15
C ALA A 95 4.57 -11.59 7.44
N PHE A 96 3.84 -11.54 8.56
CA PHE A 96 4.44 -11.23 9.86
C PHE A 96 5.39 -12.33 10.33
N ALA A 97 5.07 -13.60 10.11
CA ALA A 97 5.95 -14.72 10.48
C ALA A 97 7.30 -14.65 9.73
N LEU A 98 7.28 -14.33 8.43
CA LEU A 98 8.50 -14.14 7.64
C LEU A 98 9.34 -12.96 8.10
N ALA A 99 8.72 -11.87 8.52
CA ALA A 99 9.42 -10.69 9.01
C ALA A 99 9.86 -10.82 10.48
N ALA A 100 9.33 -11.77 11.25
CA ALA A 100 9.60 -11.94 12.68
C ALA A 100 11.09 -12.04 13.03
N PRO A 101 11.95 -12.78 12.30
CA PRO A 101 13.38 -12.88 12.63
C PRO A 101 14.11 -11.53 12.58
N THR A 102 13.66 -10.57 11.76
CA THR A 102 14.27 -9.24 11.67
C THR A 102 13.98 -8.36 12.88
N PHE A 103 12.94 -8.70 13.65
CA PHE A 103 12.52 -8.01 14.87
C PHE A 103 12.85 -8.79 16.13
N ALA A 104 13.66 -9.87 16.02
CA ALA A 104 14.14 -10.63 17.16
C ALA A 104 14.92 -9.72 18.13
N GLY A 105 14.55 -9.76 19.40
CA GLY A 105 15.14 -8.86 20.39
C GLY A 105 14.56 -9.08 21.79
N GLY A 106 14.75 -8.08 22.67
CA GLY A 106 14.23 -8.09 24.04
C GLY A 106 12.69 -8.12 24.10
N SER A 107 12.14 -8.44 25.28
CA SER A 107 10.69 -8.57 25.51
C SER A 107 9.87 -7.38 25.01
N ARG A 108 10.40 -6.16 25.18
CA ARG A 108 9.73 -4.91 24.75
C ARG A 108 9.59 -4.82 23.21
N SER A 109 10.60 -5.28 22.45
CA SER A 109 10.56 -5.32 20.99
C SER A 109 9.54 -6.35 20.50
N ARG A 110 9.56 -7.55 21.08
CA ARG A 110 8.62 -8.62 20.74
C ARG A 110 7.17 -8.25 20.99
N ASN A 111 6.88 -7.65 22.17
CA ASN A 111 5.51 -7.21 22.49
C ASN A 111 5.02 -6.09 21.55
N ARG A 112 5.91 -5.18 21.15
CA ARG A 112 5.56 -4.14 20.16
C ARG A 112 5.27 -4.73 18.78
N TYR A 113 6.04 -5.71 18.36
CA TYR A 113 5.85 -6.42 17.10
C TYR A 113 4.52 -7.18 17.07
N THR A 114 4.25 -7.95 18.12
CA THR A 114 2.98 -8.68 18.25
C THR A 114 1.78 -7.73 18.36
N GLY A 115 1.94 -6.61 19.07
CA GLY A 115 0.91 -5.56 19.12
C GLY A 115 0.65 -4.90 17.76
N ALA A 116 1.69 -4.69 16.94
CA ALA A 116 1.54 -4.19 15.59
C ALA A 116 0.78 -5.17 14.69
N TRP A 117 1.04 -6.48 14.83
CA TRP A 117 0.30 -7.50 14.11
C TRP A 117 -1.17 -7.57 14.55
N LEU A 118 -1.47 -7.54 15.85
CA LEU A 118 -2.86 -7.50 16.35
C LEU A 118 -3.62 -6.27 15.85
N LEU A 119 -2.96 -5.11 15.84
CA LEU A 119 -3.54 -3.89 15.26
C LEU A 119 -3.81 -4.07 13.76
N ALA A 120 -2.85 -4.63 13.03
CA ALA A 120 -2.98 -4.88 11.60
C ALA A 120 -4.12 -5.86 11.31
N LEU A 121 -4.23 -6.95 12.08
CA LEU A 121 -5.30 -7.92 11.98
C LEU A 121 -6.67 -7.27 12.24
N GLY A 122 -6.79 -6.49 13.30
CA GLY A 122 -8.03 -5.78 13.64
C GLY A 122 -8.44 -4.75 12.58
N VAL A 123 -7.49 -3.96 12.09
CA VAL A 123 -7.76 -2.96 11.03
C VAL A 123 -8.15 -3.65 9.72
N MET A 124 -7.47 -4.73 9.33
CA MET A 124 -7.79 -5.48 8.12
C MET A 124 -9.19 -6.09 8.21
N SER A 125 -9.50 -6.78 9.28
CA SER A 125 -10.82 -7.39 9.48
C SER A 125 -11.92 -6.34 9.53
N TRP A 126 -11.67 -5.19 10.19
CA TRP A 126 -12.61 -4.07 10.20
C TRP A 126 -12.83 -3.50 8.79
N LEU A 127 -11.77 -3.28 8.01
CA LEU A 127 -11.88 -2.78 6.64
C LEU A 127 -12.68 -3.75 5.76
N ILE A 128 -12.37 -5.05 5.83
CA ILE A 128 -13.05 -6.07 5.05
C ILE A 128 -14.54 -6.13 5.42
N THR A 129 -14.85 -6.14 6.71
CA THR A 129 -16.23 -6.12 7.20
C THR A 129 -16.96 -4.85 6.74
N SER A 130 -16.33 -3.68 6.87
CA SER A 130 -16.91 -2.41 6.47
C SER A 130 -17.18 -2.32 4.96
N VAL A 131 -16.31 -2.89 4.13
CA VAL A 131 -16.46 -2.89 2.65
C VAL A 131 -17.62 -3.81 2.23
N ASN A 132 -17.86 -4.90 2.96
CA ASN A 132 -18.88 -5.89 2.60
C ASN A 132 -20.22 -5.73 3.34
N THR A 133 -20.29 -4.91 4.39
CA THR A 133 -21.55 -4.64 5.06
C THR A 133 -22.49 -3.84 4.14
N ALA A 134 -23.69 -4.33 3.94
CA ALA A 134 -24.70 -3.62 3.17
C ALA A 134 -24.99 -2.26 3.81
N SER A 135 -24.82 -1.17 3.05
CA SER A 135 -25.18 0.15 3.52
C SER A 135 -26.70 0.27 3.67
N THR A 136 -27.16 0.80 4.78
CA THR A 136 -28.58 1.21 4.95
C THR A 136 -28.90 2.44 4.11
N VAL A 137 -27.90 3.18 3.65
CA VAL A 137 -28.02 4.30 2.72
C VAL A 137 -27.97 3.74 1.31
N LYS A 138 -29.02 3.93 0.53
CA LYS A 138 -29.05 3.57 -0.89
C LYS A 138 -28.11 4.50 -1.67
N VAL A 139 -26.84 4.15 -1.72
CA VAL A 139 -25.89 4.82 -2.60
C VAL A 139 -26.02 4.17 -3.98
N PRO A 140 -26.21 4.95 -5.06
CA PRO A 140 -26.23 4.41 -6.40
C PRO A 140 -24.96 3.61 -6.68
N GLY A 141 -25.10 2.37 -7.18
CA GLY A 141 -23.97 1.51 -7.56
C GLY A 141 -23.46 0.55 -6.49
N GLY A 142 -24.09 0.45 -5.31
CA GLY A 142 -23.73 -0.56 -4.28
C GLY A 142 -22.37 -0.35 -3.60
N PHE A 143 -21.78 0.83 -3.73
CA PHE A 143 -20.54 1.17 -3.03
C PHE A 143 -20.87 1.65 -1.61
N PHE A 144 -20.37 0.93 -0.63
CA PHE A 144 -20.49 1.30 0.78
C PHE A 144 -19.59 2.46 1.19
N ILE A 145 -18.42 2.56 0.56
CA ILE A 145 -17.42 3.60 0.83
C ILE A 145 -17.39 4.57 -0.34
N GLY A 146 -17.62 5.86 -0.06
CA GLY A 146 -17.59 6.92 -1.04
C GLY A 146 -16.91 8.18 -0.52
N GLY A 147 -16.76 9.17 -1.39
CA GLY A 147 -16.24 10.48 -1.05
C GLY A 147 -14.80 10.44 -0.54
N ILE A 148 -14.58 11.11 0.58
CA ILE A 148 -13.25 11.27 1.17
C ILE A 148 -12.58 9.94 1.55
N ALA A 149 -13.35 8.93 1.93
CA ALA A 149 -12.82 7.62 2.32
C ALA A 149 -12.18 6.89 1.12
N ILE A 150 -12.81 6.90 -0.06
CA ILE A 150 -12.23 6.35 -1.30
C ILE A 150 -11.01 7.17 -1.72
N THR A 151 -11.08 8.50 -1.67
CA THR A 151 -9.95 9.38 -1.95
C THR A 151 -8.72 9.00 -1.12
N PHE A 152 -8.88 8.84 0.20
CA PHE A 152 -7.79 8.42 1.08
C PHE A 152 -7.33 6.99 0.81
N MET A 153 -8.26 6.07 0.64
CA MET A 153 -7.94 4.67 0.41
C MET A 153 -7.08 4.52 -0.85
N VAL A 154 -7.49 5.10 -1.96
CA VAL A 154 -6.73 5.03 -3.22
C VAL A 154 -5.38 5.72 -3.06
N ALA A 155 -5.31 6.93 -2.47
CA ALA A 155 -4.06 7.64 -2.29
C ALA A 155 -3.07 6.85 -1.41
N ILE A 156 -3.52 6.34 -0.25
CA ILE A 156 -2.66 5.61 0.69
C ILE A 156 -2.15 4.32 0.06
N PHE A 157 -3.03 3.51 -0.56
CA PHE A 157 -2.59 2.27 -1.19
C PHE A 157 -1.65 2.52 -2.36
N THR A 158 -1.94 3.50 -3.21
CA THR A 158 -1.06 3.89 -4.30
C THR A 158 0.32 4.28 -3.78
N ILE A 159 0.40 5.16 -2.78
CA ILE A 159 1.68 5.61 -2.21
C ILE A 159 2.44 4.44 -1.59
N VAL A 160 1.77 3.65 -0.75
CA VAL A 160 2.42 2.54 -0.02
C VAL A 160 2.95 1.48 -0.97
N LEU A 161 2.20 1.10 -2.00
CA LEU A 161 2.61 0.08 -2.96
C LEU A 161 3.66 0.60 -3.97
N SER A 162 3.58 1.88 -4.34
CA SER A 162 4.52 2.45 -5.32
C SER A 162 5.94 2.67 -4.78
N VAL A 163 6.12 2.86 -3.47
CA VAL A 163 7.45 3.05 -2.88
C VAL A 163 8.37 1.84 -3.10
N PRO A 164 8.00 0.57 -2.75
CA PRO A 164 8.87 -0.57 -2.98
C PRO A 164 9.12 -0.85 -4.46
N LEU A 165 8.06 -0.71 -5.27
CA LEU A 165 8.19 -0.87 -6.71
C LEU A 165 9.12 0.21 -7.29
N GLY A 166 9.00 1.44 -6.83
CA GLY A 166 9.89 2.53 -7.22
C GLY A 166 11.35 2.30 -6.82
N ILE A 167 11.59 1.79 -5.60
CA ILE A 167 12.95 1.40 -5.17
C ILE A 167 13.49 0.28 -6.07
N ALA A 168 12.71 -0.77 -6.29
CA ALA A 168 13.12 -1.89 -7.14
C ALA A 168 13.44 -1.45 -8.57
N LEU A 169 12.58 -0.62 -9.17
CA LEU A 169 12.79 -0.05 -10.50
C LEU A 169 14.01 0.87 -10.57
N ALA A 170 14.24 1.72 -9.57
CA ALA A 170 15.40 2.60 -9.51
C ALA A 170 16.71 1.78 -9.42
N LEU A 171 16.74 0.76 -8.57
CA LEU A 171 17.88 -0.14 -8.44
C LEU A 171 18.11 -0.97 -9.71
N ALA A 172 17.04 -1.48 -10.33
CA ALA A 172 17.12 -2.21 -11.59
C ALA A 172 17.65 -1.33 -12.73
N ARG A 173 17.19 -0.06 -12.83
CA ARG A 173 17.65 0.91 -13.84
C ARG A 173 19.12 1.28 -13.66
N THR A 174 19.63 1.29 -12.43
CA THR A 174 21.06 1.58 -12.12
C THR A 174 21.93 0.34 -12.06
N SER A 175 21.35 -0.85 -12.28
CA SER A 175 22.07 -2.14 -12.24
C SER A 175 23.10 -2.28 -13.36
N THR A 176 24.17 -2.99 -13.06
CA THR A 176 25.18 -3.43 -14.05
C THR A 176 24.65 -4.53 -14.97
N MET A 177 23.59 -5.24 -14.57
CA MET A 177 22.98 -6.30 -15.37
C MET A 177 22.10 -5.70 -16.49
N PRO A 178 22.45 -5.93 -17.78
CA PRO A 178 21.83 -5.21 -18.90
C PRO A 178 20.34 -5.48 -19.04
N ILE A 179 19.88 -6.71 -18.76
CA ILE A 179 18.47 -7.06 -18.89
C ILE A 179 17.58 -6.30 -17.90
N PHE A 180 17.97 -6.22 -16.61
CA PHE A 180 17.21 -5.49 -15.61
C PHE A 180 17.20 -3.99 -15.89
N ARG A 181 18.34 -3.45 -16.31
CA ARG A 181 18.44 -2.04 -16.69
C ARG A 181 17.55 -1.72 -17.89
N LEU A 182 17.57 -2.57 -18.92
CA LEU A 182 16.74 -2.37 -20.11
C LEU A 182 15.26 -2.42 -19.79
N LEU A 183 14.79 -3.45 -19.08
CA LEU A 183 13.37 -3.63 -18.72
C LEU A 183 12.87 -2.49 -17.82
N ALA A 184 13.64 -2.11 -16.80
CA ALA A 184 13.28 -1.01 -15.92
C ALA A 184 13.26 0.34 -16.66
N THR A 185 14.23 0.60 -17.52
CA THR A 185 14.28 1.83 -18.32
C THR A 185 13.08 1.90 -19.26
N TRP A 186 12.80 0.82 -19.99
CA TRP A 186 11.65 0.76 -20.91
C TRP A 186 10.33 1.00 -20.15
N PHE A 187 10.12 0.30 -19.04
CA PHE A 187 8.91 0.46 -18.23
C PHE A 187 8.75 1.90 -17.71
N ILE A 188 9.81 2.47 -17.13
CA ILE A 188 9.76 3.82 -16.56
C ILE A 188 9.46 4.85 -17.64
N GLU A 189 10.17 4.81 -18.77
CA GLU A 189 9.98 5.78 -19.85
C GLU A 189 8.60 5.63 -20.51
N PHE A 190 8.15 4.39 -20.74
CA PHE A 190 6.84 4.11 -21.32
C PHE A 190 5.72 4.63 -20.42
N VAL A 191 5.72 4.28 -19.15
CA VAL A 191 4.67 4.68 -18.20
C VAL A 191 4.64 6.21 -17.99
N ARG A 192 5.80 6.84 -17.91
CA ARG A 192 5.91 8.29 -17.77
C ARG A 192 5.55 9.07 -19.05
N GLY A 193 5.57 8.42 -20.20
CA GLY A 193 5.11 8.99 -21.47
C GLY A 193 3.60 8.98 -21.64
N ILE A 194 2.83 8.28 -20.80
CA ILE A 194 1.38 8.16 -20.91
C ILE A 194 0.71 9.05 -19.86
N PRO A 195 -0.37 9.81 -20.21
CA PRO A 195 -1.15 10.55 -19.22
C PRO A 195 -1.78 9.61 -18.18
N LEU A 196 -1.79 10.02 -16.91
CA LEU A 196 -2.38 9.22 -15.82
C LEU A 196 -3.82 8.78 -16.12
N ILE A 197 -4.64 9.70 -16.62
CA ILE A 197 -6.04 9.40 -16.91
C ILE A 197 -6.18 8.24 -17.92
N THR A 198 -5.31 8.15 -18.90
CA THR A 198 -5.30 7.04 -19.88
C THR A 198 -4.99 5.71 -19.20
N ILE A 199 -4.05 5.69 -18.26
CA ILE A 199 -3.72 4.49 -17.47
C ILE A 199 -4.91 4.11 -16.60
N LEU A 200 -5.56 5.05 -15.94
CA LEU A 200 -6.74 4.78 -15.11
C LEU A 200 -7.89 4.18 -15.93
N ILE A 201 -8.20 4.77 -17.09
CA ILE A 201 -9.22 4.24 -18.02
C ILE A 201 -8.83 2.84 -18.51
N PHE A 202 -7.57 2.62 -18.87
CA PHE A 202 -7.09 1.31 -19.31
C PHE A 202 -7.32 0.24 -18.24
N PHE A 203 -6.90 0.49 -17.00
CA PHE A 203 -7.04 -0.48 -15.93
C PHE A 203 -8.49 -0.67 -15.48
N SER A 204 -9.31 0.39 -15.44
CA SER A 204 -10.70 0.30 -14.97
C SER A 204 -11.67 -0.29 -16.01
N ILE A 205 -11.42 -0.05 -17.30
CA ILE A 205 -12.34 -0.45 -18.38
C ILE A 205 -11.74 -1.59 -19.22
N MET A 206 -10.49 -1.43 -19.69
CA MET A 206 -9.92 -2.38 -20.66
C MET A 206 -9.46 -3.68 -19.99
N VAL A 207 -8.73 -3.61 -18.89
CA VAL A 207 -8.19 -4.80 -18.21
C VAL A 207 -9.30 -5.78 -17.82
N PRO A 208 -10.45 -5.39 -17.25
CA PRO A 208 -11.54 -6.30 -16.94
C PRO A 208 -12.06 -7.10 -18.15
N LEU A 209 -11.98 -6.55 -19.35
CA LEU A 209 -12.43 -7.23 -20.58
C LEU A 209 -11.51 -8.41 -20.97
N PHE A 210 -10.26 -8.39 -20.55
CA PHE A 210 -9.29 -9.45 -20.84
C PHE A 210 -9.18 -10.50 -19.72
N LEU A 211 -9.90 -10.32 -18.61
CA LEU A 211 -9.88 -11.29 -17.52
C LEU A 211 -10.62 -12.58 -17.91
N PRO A 212 -10.12 -13.76 -17.47
CA PRO A 212 -10.81 -15.03 -17.66
C PRO A 212 -12.21 -15.00 -17.03
N ARG A 213 -13.11 -15.83 -17.58
CA ARG A 213 -14.46 -15.98 -17.02
C ARG A 213 -14.41 -16.36 -15.54
N GLY A 214 -15.15 -15.65 -14.72
CA GLY A 214 -15.19 -15.84 -13.26
C GLY A 214 -14.20 -14.99 -12.46
N MET A 215 -13.28 -14.26 -13.11
CA MET A 215 -12.46 -13.25 -12.44
C MET A 215 -13.06 -11.86 -12.61
N HIS A 216 -13.31 -11.19 -11.51
CA HIS A 216 -13.81 -9.82 -11.50
C HIS A 216 -12.81 -8.90 -10.80
N LEU A 217 -12.34 -7.90 -11.53
CA LEU A 217 -11.51 -6.84 -10.97
C LEU A 217 -12.43 -5.68 -10.59
N GLY A 218 -12.59 -5.41 -9.29
CA GLY A 218 -13.36 -4.25 -8.83
C GLY A 218 -12.74 -2.94 -9.30
N GLU A 219 -13.55 -1.94 -9.59
CA GLU A 219 -13.12 -0.65 -10.13
C GLU A 219 -12.03 0.01 -9.28
N VAL A 220 -12.19 0.02 -7.95
CA VAL A 220 -11.21 0.60 -7.03
C VAL A 220 -9.88 -0.15 -7.07
N ALA A 221 -9.93 -1.49 -7.16
CA ALA A 221 -8.71 -2.30 -7.26
C ALA A 221 -7.98 -2.06 -8.59
N ALA A 222 -8.74 -1.99 -9.69
CA ALA A 222 -8.20 -1.67 -11.01
C ALA A 222 -7.47 -0.33 -11.02
N VAL A 223 -8.10 0.69 -10.44
CA VAL A 223 -7.54 2.02 -10.27
C VAL A 223 -6.28 2.00 -9.42
N VAL A 224 -6.30 1.34 -8.25
CA VAL A 224 -5.13 1.26 -7.36
C VAL A 224 -3.96 0.58 -8.06
N ILE A 225 -4.19 -0.48 -8.84
CA ILE A 225 -3.14 -1.16 -9.61
C ILE A 225 -2.54 -0.22 -10.66
N GLY A 226 -3.39 0.37 -11.51
CA GLY A 226 -2.93 1.27 -12.58
C GLY A 226 -2.19 2.48 -12.02
N TYR A 227 -2.74 3.10 -10.99
CA TYR A 227 -2.13 4.25 -10.35
C TYR A 227 -0.84 3.91 -9.61
N THR A 228 -0.76 2.73 -8.99
CA THR A 228 0.48 2.24 -8.36
C THR A 228 1.60 2.08 -9.38
N LEU A 229 1.33 1.48 -10.55
CA LEU A 229 2.31 1.33 -11.60
C LEU A 229 2.79 2.68 -12.15
N PHE A 230 1.87 3.61 -12.36
CA PHE A 230 2.19 4.97 -12.75
C PHE A 230 3.06 5.68 -11.71
N SER A 231 2.62 5.69 -10.47
CA SER A 231 3.32 6.32 -9.34
C SER A 231 4.70 5.70 -9.11
N ALA A 232 4.83 4.37 -9.25
CA ALA A 232 6.11 3.68 -9.10
C ALA A 232 7.17 4.14 -10.11
N ALA A 233 6.78 4.44 -11.36
CA ALA A 233 7.69 4.96 -12.37
C ALA A 233 8.23 6.35 -12.00
N TYR A 234 7.38 7.23 -11.48
CA TYR A 234 7.78 8.55 -11.00
C TYR A 234 8.63 8.47 -9.72
N MET A 235 8.25 7.62 -8.77
CA MET A 235 9.05 7.38 -7.55
C MET A 235 10.42 6.81 -7.90
N ALA A 236 10.52 5.91 -8.89
CA ALA A 236 11.78 5.36 -9.35
C ALA A 236 12.76 6.46 -9.82
N GLU A 237 12.27 7.46 -10.56
CA GLU A 237 13.10 8.58 -11.00
C GLU A 237 13.55 9.48 -9.84
N ASN A 238 12.65 9.78 -8.90
CA ASN A 238 13.01 10.54 -7.70
C ASN A 238 14.08 9.82 -6.88
N ILE A 239 13.94 8.50 -6.70
CA ILE A 239 14.93 7.66 -5.98
C ILE A 239 16.22 7.56 -6.77
N ARG A 240 16.18 7.43 -8.10
CA ARG A 240 17.36 7.43 -8.96
C ARG A 240 18.15 8.73 -8.82
N GLY A 241 17.47 9.88 -8.76
CA GLY A 241 18.11 11.17 -8.46
C GLY A 241 18.85 11.13 -7.12
N GLY A 242 18.22 10.55 -6.09
CA GLY A 242 18.86 10.33 -4.79
C GLY A 242 20.07 9.36 -4.86
N LEU A 243 19.97 8.27 -5.63
CA LEU A 243 21.08 7.33 -5.81
C LEU A 243 22.31 8.00 -6.48
N GLN A 244 22.05 8.89 -7.42
CA GLN A 244 23.13 9.64 -8.10
C GLN A 244 23.80 10.71 -7.23
N SER A 245 23.16 11.17 -6.16
CA SER A 245 23.72 12.15 -5.23
C SER A 245 24.72 11.55 -4.23
N VAL A 246 24.74 10.21 -4.09
CA VAL A 246 25.68 9.54 -3.18
C VAL A 246 27.10 9.60 -3.77
N THR A 247 28.04 10.13 -2.99
CA THR A 247 29.42 10.34 -3.45
C THR A 247 30.18 9.04 -3.69
N ARG A 248 31.11 9.05 -4.64
CA ARG A 248 31.95 7.88 -4.95
C ARG A 248 32.73 7.38 -3.73
N GLY A 249 33.19 8.29 -2.86
CA GLY A 249 33.91 7.93 -1.64
C GLY A 249 33.11 7.01 -0.70
N GLN A 250 31.75 7.11 -0.68
CA GLN A 250 30.91 6.19 0.10
C GLN A 250 30.93 4.77 -0.49
N HIS A 251 30.98 4.65 -1.81
CA HIS A 251 31.10 3.37 -2.50
C HIS A 251 32.46 2.73 -2.26
N GLU A 252 33.55 3.53 -2.39
CA GLU A 252 34.92 3.09 -2.20
C GLU A 252 35.20 2.69 -0.76
N ALA A 253 34.70 3.46 0.23
CA ALA A 253 34.84 3.14 1.64
C ALA A 253 34.11 1.84 2.01
N ALA A 254 32.91 1.60 1.46
CA ALA A 254 32.19 0.35 1.67
C ALA A 254 32.91 -0.86 1.06
N GLU A 255 33.56 -0.68 -0.09
CA GLU A 255 34.38 -1.72 -0.72
C GLU A 255 35.66 -1.99 0.08
N ALA A 256 36.30 -0.96 0.60
CA ALA A 256 37.53 -1.09 1.41
C ALA A 256 37.30 -1.90 2.72
N VAL A 257 36.10 -1.86 3.29
CA VAL A 257 35.74 -2.70 4.46
C VAL A 257 35.19 -4.08 4.07
N GLY A 258 35.26 -4.47 2.77
CA GLY A 258 34.89 -5.80 2.29
C GLY A 258 33.38 -6.03 2.12
N MET A 259 32.57 -4.98 2.01
CA MET A 259 31.12 -5.15 1.78
C MET A 259 30.84 -5.67 0.36
N THR A 260 29.94 -6.66 0.27
CA THR A 260 29.39 -7.07 -1.02
C THR A 260 28.55 -5.96 -1.64
N THR A 261 28.33 -6.02 -2.96
CA THR A 261 27.51 -5.02 -3.67
C THR A 261 26.10 -4.89 -3.06
N ALA A 262 25.50 -6.00 -2.66
CA ALA A 262 24.18 -5.99 -2.00
C ALA A 262 24.24 -5.28 -0.63
N GLN A 263 25.23 -5.61 0.19
CA GLN A 263 25.42 -4.98 1.51
C GLN A 263 25.68 -3.47 1.36
N LYS A 264 26.59 -3.09 0.47
CA LYS A 264 26.88 -1.69 0.14
C LYS A 264 25.62 -0.95 -0.27
N THR A 265 24.82 -1.54 -1.18
CA THR A 265 23.59 -0.91 -1.66
C THR A 265 22.56 -0.74 -0.54
N VAL A 266 22.29 -1.80 0.23
CA VAL A 266 21.23 -1.79 1.23
C VAL A 266 21.59 -0.97 2.48
N PHE A 267 22.83 -1.06 2.95
CA PHE A 267 23.21 -0.46 4.23
C PHE A 267 23.84 0.93 4.12
N ILE A 268 24.47 1.26 2.99
CA ILE A 268 25.17 2.53 2.80
C ILE A 268 24.49 3.44 1.79
N VAL A 269 24.28 2.96 0.56
CA VAL A 269 23.86 3.80 -0.57
C VAL A 269 22.37 4.13 -0.48
N LEU A 270 21.52 3.12 -0.36
CA LEU A 270 20.05 3.28 -0.39
C LEU A 270 19.53 4.18 0.76
N PRO A 271 20.00 4.06 2.03
CA PRO A 271 19.54 4.94 3.09
C PRO A 271 19.91 6.41 2.85
N GLN A 272 21.07 6.68 2.28
CA GLN A 272 21.52 8.05 1.94
C GLN A 272 20.73 8.59 0.75
N ALA A 273 20.57 7.77 -0.30
CA ALA A 273 19.77 8.11 -1.47
C ALA A 273 18.30 8.44 -1.12
N LEU A 274 17.67 7.60 -0.30
CA LEU A 274 16.30 7.83 0.14
C LEU A 274 16.18 9.10 0.97
N ARG A 275 17.18 9.44 1.80
CA ARG A 275 17.18 10.69 2.55
C ARG A 275 17.11 11.90 1.60
N VAL A 276 17.95 11.92 0.56
CA VAL A 276 17.93 13.01 -0.43
C VAL A 276 16.66 13.02 -1.27
N ALA A 277 16.07 11.85 -1.52
CA ALA A 277 14.84 11.71 -2.28
C ALA A 277 13.57 12.09 -1.48
N ILE A 278 13.62 12.29 -0.15
CA ILE A 278 12.43 12.60 0.67
C ILE A 278 11.64 13.81 0.13
N PRO A 279 12.24 15.00 -0.14
CA PRO A 279 11.47 16.15 -0.59
C PRO A 279 10.69 15.90 -1.90
N PRO A 280 11.29 15.41 -2.99
CA PRO A 280 10.56 15.11 -4.21
C PRO A 280 9.56 13.96 -4.05
N LEU A 281 9.84 12.96 -3.20
CA LEU A 281 8.89 11.87 -2.91
C LEU A 281 7.64 12.39 -2.20
N VAL A 282 7.79 13.29 -1.23
CA VAL A 282 6.62 13.89 -0.57
C VAL A 282 5.86 14.82 -1.50
N GLY A 283 6.54 15.57 -2.35
CA GLY A 283 5.90 16.35 -3.43
C GLY A 283 5.04 15.45 -4.32
N HIS A 284 5.56 14.28 -4.70
CA HIS A 284 4.82 13.29 -5.47
C HIS A 284 3.62 12.72 -4.69
N CYS A 285 3.76 12.41 -3.40
CA CYS A 285 2.63 11.97 -2.56
C CYS A 285 1.50 13.00 -2.50
N ILE A 286 1.83 14.30 -2.40
CA ILE A 286 0.83 15.38 -2.49
C ILE A 286 0.17 15.41 -3.88
N GLY A 287 0.94 15.16 -4.94
CA GLY A 287 0.43 14.98 -6.29
C GLY A 287 -0.59 13.85 -6.36
N VAL A 288 -0.20 12.66 -5.93
CA VAL A 288 -1.06 11.46 -5.87
C VAL A 288 -2.39 11.78 -5.17
N PHE A 289 -2.37 12.43 -4.00
CA PHE A 289 -3.59 12.79 -3.28
C PHE A 289 -4.49 13.73 -4.08
N LYS A 290 -3.95 14.73 -4.78
CA LYS A 290 -4.75 15.64 -5.62
C LYS A 290 -5.28 14.97 -6.88
N GLU A 291 -4.48 14.13 -7.50
CA GLU A 291 -4.81 13.42 -8.73
C GLU A 291 -5.89 12.34 -8.53
N THR A 292 -6.21 11.95 -7.27
CA THR A 292 -7.40 11.12 -7.01
C THR A 292 -8.68 11.76 -7.53
N SER A 293 -8.74 13.08 -7.71
CA SER A 293 -9.87 13.78 -8.33
C SER A 293 -10.16 13.32 -9.77
N LEU A 294 -9.19 12.72 -10.47
CA LEU A 294 -9.40 12.11 -11.78
C LEU A 294 -10.31 10.88 -11.74
N LEU A 295 -10.46 10.27 -10.56
CA LEU A 295 -11.37 9.13 -10.35
C LEU A 295 -12.82 9.47 -10.66
N ALA A 296 -13.22 10.73 -10.46
CA ALA A 296 -14.53 11.22 -10.81
C ALA A 296 -14.84 11.05 -12.30
N ILE A 297 -13.82 11.11 -13.18
CA ILE A 297 -13.99 10.99 -14.64
C ILE A 297 -14.33 9.54 -15.03
N ILE A 298 -13.78 8.56 -14.32
CA ILE A 298 -14.01 7.13 -14.58
C ILE A 298 -15.18 6.55 -13.79
N GLY A 299 -15.93 7.40 -13.05
CA GLY A 299 -17.15 6.99 -12.34
C GLY A 299 -16.92 6.44 -10.93
N VAL A 300 -15.71 6.51 -10.41
CA VAL A 300 -15.42 6.12 -9.02
C VAL A 300 -15.89 7.23 -8.08
N PHE A 301 -16.64 6.86 -7.04
CA PHE A 301 -17.27 7.80 -6.09
C PHE A 301 -16.25 8.41 -5.12
N ASP A 302 -15.26 9.13 -5.66
CA ASP A 302 -14.33 9.91 -4.86
C ASP A 302 -14.96 11.20 -4.31
N LEU A 303 -14.17 12.01 -3.61
CA LEU A 303 -14.65 13.26 -3.01
C LEU A 303 -15.19 14.25 -4.08
N LEU A 304 -14.51 14.33 -5.24
CA LEU A 304 -14.93 15.21 -6.32
C LEU A 304 -16.22 14.70 -6.99
N TYR A 305 -16.35 13.40 -7.20
CA TYR A 305 -17.56 12.81 -7.76
C TYR A 305 -18.78 13.09 -6.88
N ILE A 306 -18.65 12.89 -5.58
CA ILE A 306 -19.73 13.16 -4.62
C ILE A 306 -20.16 14.63 -4.69
N ALA A 307 -19.21 15.57 -4.68
CA ALA A 307 -19.53 16.99 -4.71
C ALA A 307 -20.12 17.46 -6.04
N ARG A 308 -19.68 16.87 -7.16
CA ARG A 308 -20.08 17.33 -8.50
C ARG A 308 -21.38 16.69 -9.00
N TYR A 309 -21.64 15.43 -8.63
CA TYR A 309 -22.73 14.67 -9.22
C TYR A 309 -23.76 14.17 -8.20
N VAL A 310 -23.31 13.66 -7.03
CA VAL A 310 -24.21 13.03 -6.07
C VAL A 310 -25.01 14.07 -5.29
N ILE A 311 -24.33 15.08 -4.73
CA ILE A 311 -25.00 16.13 -3.94
C ILE A 311 -25.97 16.94 -4.82
N PRO A 312 -25.57 17.52 -5.95
CA PRO A 312 -26.47 18.30 -6.79
C PRO A 312 -27.58 17.48 -7.47
N GLY A 313 -27.42 16.15 -7.52
CA GLY A 313 -28.42 15.24 -8.05
C GLY A 313 -29.57 14.95 -7.07
N GLN A 314 -29.46 15.35 -5.81
CA GLN A 314 -30.54 15.23 -4.83
C GLN A 314 -31.52 16.39 -4.96
N THR A 315 -32.81 16.12 -4.80
CA THR A 315 -33.88 17.12 -4.95
C THR A 315 -33.69 18.33 -4.05
N GLU A 316 -33.20 18.13 -2.84
CA GLU A 316 -32.97 19.20 -1.85
C GLU A 316 -31.76 20.11 -2.20
N PHE A 317 -30.81 19.59 -2.96
CA PHE A 317 -29.56 20.28 -3.33
C PHE A 317 -29.44 20.53 -4.85
N MET A 318 -30.56 20.46 -5.57
CA MET A 318 -30.58 20.66 -7.02
C MET A 318 -30.05 22.06 -7.36
N GLY A 319 -29.00 22.10 -8.21
CA GLY A 319 -28.34 23.34 -8.61
C GLY A 319 -27.19 23.80 -7.71
N SER A 320 -26.92 23.15 -6.58
CA SER A 320 -25.84 23.51 -5.62
C SER A 320 -24.44 22.98 -5.99
N ALA A 321 -24.20 22.65 -7.27
CA ALA A 321 -22.92 22.09 -7.69
C ALA A 321 -21.72 23.03 -7.42
N ARG A 322 -21.94 24.36 -7.51
CA ARG A 322 -20.88 25.34 -7.24
C ARG A 322 -20.50 25.39 -5.77
N GLU A 323 -21.51 25.40 -4.90
CA GLU A 323 -21.35 25.41 -3.44
C GLU A 323 -20.65 24.13 -2.98
N SER A 324 -21.07 22.97 -3.48
CA SER A 324 -20.46 21.68 -3.18
C SER A 324 -18.99 21.64 -3.60
N LEU A 325 -18.66 22.16 -4.79
CA LEU A 325 -17.26 22.24 -5.26
C LEU A 325 -16.44 23.21 -4.41
N LEU A 326 -17.00 24.36 -4.02
CA LEU A 326 -16.31 25.31 -3.12
C LEU A 326 -16.05 24.67 -1.76
N PHE A 327 -16.94 23.81 -1.28
CA PHE A 327 -16.77 23.12 0.02
C PHE A 327 -15.61 22.11 0.01
N ILE A 328 -15.35 21.41 -1.09
CA ILE A 328 -14.27 20.43 -1.14
C ILE A 328 -12.86 21.04 -1.30
N VAL A 329 -12.77 22.27 -1.85
CA VAL A 329 -11.47 22.95 -2.04
C VAL A 329 -10.69 23.10 -0.73
N PRO A 330 -11.26 23.65 0.37
CA PRO A 330 -10.57 23.70 1.65
C PRO A 330 -10.21 22.30 2.20
N ILE A 331 -11.01 21.26 1.93
CA ILE A 331 -10.68 19.89 2.36
C ILE A 331 -9.39 19.44 1.70
N TYR A 332 -9.28 19.50 0.36
CA TYR A 332 -8.04 19.16 -0.34
C TYR A 332 -6.86 20.02 0.14
N TRP A 333 -7.10 21.31 0.35
CA TRP A 333 -6.05 22.23 0.81
C TRP A 333 -5.53 21.87 2.20
N ILE A 334 -6.41 21.60 3.17
CA ILE A 334 -6.02 21.24 4.55
C ILE A 334 -5.12 19.99 4.54
N PHE A 335 -5.51 18.95 3.80
CA PHE A 335 -4.72 17.73 3.75
C PHE A 335 -3.37 17.93 3.05
N CYS A 336 -3.37 18.58 1.88
CA CYS A 336 -2.13 18.90 1.17
C CYS A 336 -1.18 19.77 2.01
N TYR A 337 -1.73 20.79 2.70
CA TYR A 337 -0.97 21.64 3.60
C TYR A 337 -0.39 20.86 4.77
N THR A 338 -1.18 19.97 5.37
CA THR A 338 -0.73 19.14 6.49
C THR A 338 0.40 18.21 6.08
N ILE A 339 0.29 17.55 4.93
CA ILE A 339 1.33 16.68 4.36
C ILE A 339 2.60 17.50 4.08
N SER A 340 2.46 18.69 3.49
CA SER A 340 3.58 19.59 3.20
C SER A 340 4.30 20.05 4.48
N LYS A 341 3.55 20.41 5.52
CA LYS A 341 4.13 20.78 6.83
C LYS A 341 4.81 19.59 7.53
N ALA A 342 4.26 18.40 7.40
CA ALA A 342 4.91 17.20 7.92
C ALA A 342 6.24 16.93 7.20
N SER A 343 6.28 17.10 5.85
CA SER A 343 7.52 17.00 5.06
C SER A 343 8.60 17.97 5.56
N GLN A 344 8.27 19.24 5.67
CA GLN A 344 9.22 20.26 6.14
C GLN A 344 9.84 19.90 7.50
N ARG A 345 9.05 19.34 8.41
CA ARG A 345 9.56 18.87 9.72
C ARG A 345 10.49 17.66 9.57
N ILE A 346 10.23 16.77 8.62
CA ILE A 346 11.10 15.62 8.34
C ILE A 346 12.41 16.12 7.73
N GLU A 347 12.34 17.02 6.77
CA GLU A 347 13.51 17.63 6.11
C GLU A 347 14.43 18.32 7.11
N GLN A 348 13.88 19.15 8.00
CA GLN A 348 14.64 19.80 9.07
C GLN A 348 15.33 18.80 10.00
N ARG A 349 14.63 17.71 10.38
CA ARG A 349 15.22 16.66 11.24
C ARG A 349 16.26 15.80 10.56
N THR A 350 16.27 15.76 9.24
CA THR A 350 17.26 15.01 8.44
C THR A 350 18.45 15.86 8.01
N GLY A 351 18.49 17.15 8.36
CA GLY A 351 19.56 18.08 8.02
C GLY A 351 19.60 18.48 6.55
N LEU A 352 18.50 18.32 5.81
CA LEU A 352 18.40 18.66 4.39
C LEU A 352 18.07 20.14 4.13
N GLY A 353 17.69 20.89 5.16
CA GLY A 353 17.29 22.30 5.06
C GLY A 353 18.38 23.32 5.41
N GLU A 354 19.58 22.88 5.75
CA GLU A 354 20.71 23.76 6.15
C GLU A 354 21.76 23.87 5.03
N ARG A 355 21.34 24.40 3.86
CA ARG A 355 22.26 24.87 2.82
C ARG A 355 21.89 26.25 2.35
#